data_7de077f72a3377f593651728c52d30bc
#
_entry.id   7de077f72a3377f593651728c52d30bc
#
_cell.length_a   1.000
_cell.length_b   1.000
_cell.length_c   1.000
_cell.angle_alpha   90.00
_cell.angle_beta   90.00
_cell.angle_gamma   90.00
#
_symmetry.space_group_name_H-M   'P 1'
#
loop_
_entity.id
_entity.type
_entity.pdbx_description
1 polymer ?
#
loop_
_entity_poly.entity_id
_entity_poly.type
_entity_poly.pdbx_seq_one_letter_code
_entity_poly.pdbx_strand_id
1 'polypeptide(L)'
;MADQSNSSNWRFETKAVHAGFAGDPTTKAVATPIYQTVAYAFDNTQHGADLFDLKVMGNIYTRIMNPTQDMLEQRVAALEGGIASLALASGQAAITYAIQTIAEAGDNIVSAATLYGGTYNLFAHTLPQYGIEVRFADYRKPESFEVHIDAKTKAIYCETIGNPLGNVTDIGRLAEIAHRHGVPLIVDNTVPSPYLCRPIEHGADIVVHSLTKYMGGHGTTVAGAIVDSGKFPWAEHKERFRRLNEPDVSYHGVVYTEALGPAAFIGRARVVPLRNTGAAISPFNAFQIMQGIETLPLRMDRICENSLAVADFLSSHPKVNWVNYAGLPSHPDHALVKKYMNGQASGILNFGLKGGRQAGTQFQDALQLFTRLVNIGDCKSLACHPATTTHRQLGPEELKSAGVSEDMVRLSLGIEHRDDLIADLRQALEAA
;
A
#
# COMPACT_ATOMS: atom_id res chain seq x y z
N MET A 1 14.45 -28.73 -8.18
CA MET A 1 13.70 -27.60 -7.56
C MET A 1 14.68 -26.91 -6.64
N ALA A 2 14.76 -25.58 -6.70
CA ALA A 2 15.61 -24.83 -5.78
C ALA A 2 15.09 -25.07 -4.35
N ASP A 3 15.99 -25.42 -3.45
CA ASP A 3 15.67 -25.55 -2.03
C ASP A 3 15.32 -24.16 -1.48
N GLN A 4 14.06 -23.92 -1.12
CA GLN A 4 13.61 -22.64 -0.56
C GLN A 4 14.10 -22.39 0.88
N SER A 5 14.75 -23.35 1.53
CA SER A 5 15.33 -23.18 2.87
C SER A 5 16.34 -22.01 2.94
N ASN A 6 16.91 -21.59 1.81
CA ASN A 6 17.84 -20.47 1.68
C ASN A 6 17.21 -19.17 1.15
N SER A 7 15.88 -19.10 0.95
CA SER A 7 15.21 -17.93 0.36
C SER A 7 15.32 -16.65 1.22
N SER A 8 15.52 -16.80 2.53
CA SER A 8 15.74 -15.65 3.44
C SER A 8 16.96 -14.82 3.07
N ASN A 9 17.99 -15.43 2.49
CA ASN A 9 19.25 -14.79 2.13
C ASN A 9 19.29 -14.18 0.71
N TRP A 10 18.24 -14.41 -0.08
CA TRP A 10 18.17 -13.86 -1.44
C TRP A 10 18.03 -12.34 -1.43
N ARG A 11 18.62 -11.69 -2.43
CA ARG A 11 18.39 -10.27 -2.71
C ARG A 11 16.97 -10.04 -3.22
N PHE A 12 16.54 -8.78 -3.18
CA PHE A 12 15.18 -8.39 -3.53
C PHE A 12 14.76 -8.89 -4.92
N GLU A 13 15.58 -8.68 -5.93
CA GLU A 13 15.33 -9.05 -7.32
C GLU A 13 15.11 -10.56 -7.45
N THR A 14 15.90 -11.36 -6.77
CA THR A 14 15.75 -12.83 -6.74
C THR A 14 14.45 -13.23 -6.04
N LYS A 15 14.11 -12.58 -4.92
CA LYS A 15 12.84 -12.81 -4.23
C LYS A 15 11.64 -12.43 -5.11
N ALA A 16 11.73 -11.33 -5.86
CA ALA A 16 10.66 -10.87 -6.75
C ALA A 16 10.29 -11.92 -7.80
N VAL A 17 11.25 -12.70 -8.27
CA VAL A 17 11.05 -13.74 -9.28
C VAL A 17 10.70 -15.11 -8.66
N HIS A 18 11.32 -15.48 -7.53
CA HIS A 18 11.30 -16.86 -7.05
C HIS A 18 10.54 -17.09 -5.73
N ALA A 19 10.36 -16.07 -4.89
CA ALA A 19 9.71 -16.30 -3.59
C ALA A 19 8.25 -16.76 -3.74
N GLY A 20 7.84 -17.68 -2.89
CA GLY A 20 6.48 -18.21 -2.84
C GLY A 20 6.16 -19.33 -3.85
N PHE A 21 7.08 -19.67 -4.76
CA PHE A 21 6.83 -20.74 -5.72
C PHE A 21 8.09 -21.50 -6.11
N ALA A 22 8.14 -22.79 -5.83
CA ALA A 22 9.26 -23.70 -6.14
C ALA A 22 8.99 -24.61 -7.37
N GLY A 23 7.95 -24.28 -8.17
CA GLY A 23 7.46 -25.12 -9.25
C GLY A 23 6.30 -26.03 -8.82
N ASP A 24 5.40 -26.35 -9.74
CA ASP A 24 4.27 -27.22 -9.44
C ASP A 24 4.73 -28.65 -9.17
N PRO A 25 4.37 -29.24 -8.00
CA PRO A 25 4.88 -30.54 -7.59
C PRO A 25 4.36 -31.69 -8.50
N THR A 26 3.20 -31.53 -9.12
CA THR A 26 2.54 -32.55 -9.94
C THR A 26 2.96 -32.47 -11.38
N THR A 27 2.81 -31.31 -12.00
CA THR A 27 3.05 -31.10 -13.45
C THR A 27 4.47 -30.65 -13.76
N LYS A 28 5.23 -30.19 -12.75
CA LYS A 28 6.56 -29.56 -12.89
C LYS A 28 6.53 -28.24 -13.66
N ALA A 29 5.34 -27.59 -13.76
CA ALA A 29 5.23 -26.28 -14.38
C ALA A 29 6.11 -25.26 -13.68
N VAL A 30 6.83 -24.46 -14.46
CA VAL A 30 7.72 -23.40 -13.97
C VAL A 30 6.94 -22.11 -13.70
N ALA A 31 5.96 -21.79 -14.55
CA ALA A 31 5.05 -20.69 -14.31
C ALA A 31 4.04 -21.06 -13.23
N THR A 32 3.65 -20.10 -12.40
CA THR A 32 2.62 -20.26 -11.36
C THR A 32 1.29 -20.72 -11.98
N PRO A 33 0.73 -21.87 -11.59
CA PRO A 33 -0.59 -22.32 -12.06
C PRO A 33 -1.71 -21.40 -11.55
N ILE A 34 -2.74 -21.23 -12.40
CA ILE A 34 -3.96 -20.50 -12.00
C ILE A 34 -5.01 -21.53 -11.55
N TYR A 35 -5.22 -21.65 -10.26
CA TYR A 35 -6.25 -22.53 -9.68
C TYR A 35 -7.62 -21.84 -9.68
N GLN A 36 -8.25 -21.79 -10.86
CA GLN A 36 -9.54 -21.13 -11.05
C GLN A 36 -10.68 -22.06 -10.58
N THR A 37 -10.80 -22.24 -9.28
CA THR A 37 -11.82 -23.05 -8.61
C THR A 37 -12.42 -22.33 -7.43
N VAL A 38 -13.66 -22.70 -7.04
CA VAL A 38 -14.36 -22.14 -5.88
C VAL A 38 -14.07 -22.94 -4.62
N ALA A 39 -14.07 -24.28 -4.72
CA ALA A 39 -13.99 -25.20 -3.59
C ALA A 39 -13.05 -26.37 -3.87
N TYR A 40 -12.67 -27.08 -2.82
CA TYR A 40 -11.74 -28.20 -2.85
C TYR A 40 -12.40 -29.42 -2.21
N ALA A 41 -12.16 -30.60 -2.77
CA ALA A 41 -12.67 -31.86 -2.25
C ALA A 41 -11.94 -32.28 -0.98
N PHE A 42 -12.64 -32.89 -0.05
CA PHE A 42 -12.06 -33.54 1.12
C PHE A 42 -11.80 -35.01 0.81
N ASP A 43 -10.75 -35.58 1.38
CA ASP A 43 -10.46 -37.03 1.26
C ASP A 43 -11.56 -37.87 1.93
N ASN A 44 -12.10 -37.38 3.05
CA ASN A 44 -13.19 -37.96 3.81
C ASN A 44 -13.79 -36.93 4.78
N THR A 45 -14.86 -37.28 5.50
CA THR A 45 -15.57 -36.40 6.44
C THR A 45 -14.64 -35.91 7.58
N GLN A 46 -13.75 -36.77 8.08
CA GLN A 46 -12.83 -36.40 9.15
C GLN A 46 -11.80 -35.36 8.67
N HIS A 47 -11.25 -35.52 7.45
CA HIS A 47 -10.35 -34.55 6.85
C HIS A 47 -11.04 -33.17 6.74
N GLY A 48 -12.32 -33.16 6.31
CA GLY A 48 -13.10 -31.92 6.28
C GLY A 48 -13.23 -31.29 7.67
N ALA A 49 -13.58 -32.06 8.68
CA ALA A 49 -13.68 -31.57 10.06
C ALA A 49 -12.35 -31.00 10.58
N ASP A 50 -11.25 -31.69 10.34
CA ASP A 50 -9.92 -31.27 10.81
C ASP A 50 -9.42 -29.98 10.13
N LEU A 51 -9.78 -29.74 8.86
CA LEU A 51 -9.55 -28.48 8.15
C LEU A 51 -10.31 -27.31 8.80
N PHE A 52 -11.60 -27.51 9.12
CA PHE A 52 -12.42 -26.49 9.77
C PHE A 52 -11.98 -26.20 11.21
N ASP A 53 -11.49 -27.22 11.91
CA ASP A 53 -10.94 -27.11 13.26
C ASP A 53 -9.50 -26.56 13.31
N LEU A 54 -8.90 -26.22 12.15
CA LEU A 54 -7.51 -25.78 12.01
C LEU A 54 -6.47 -26.80 12.52
N LYS A 55 -6.82 -28.09 12.59
CA LYS A 55 -5.91 -29.16 13.00
C LYS A 55 -4.94 -29.56 11.89
N VAL A 56 -5.37 -29.40 10.64
CA VAL A 56 -4.55 -29.64 9.45
C VAL A 56 -4.60 -28.44 8.52
N MET A 57 -3.52 -28.22 7.78
CA MET A 57 -3.45 -27.19 6.76
C MET A 57 -4.00 -27.72 5.43
N GLY A 58 -4.74 -26.88 4.69
CA GLY A 58 -5.26 -27.27 3.39
C GLY A 58 -6.24 -26.25 2.82
N ASN A 59 -6.68 -26.50 1.60
CA ASN A 59 -7.61 -25.61 0.91
C ASN A 59 -9.06 -26.06 1.14
N ILE A 60 -9.95 -25.12 1.42
CA ILE A 60 -11.38 -25.34 1.63
C ILE A 60 -12.19 -24.58 0.57
N TYR A 61 -11.99 -23.29 0.50
CA TYR A 61 -12.80 -22.38 -0.31
C TYR A 61 -12.00 -21.16 -0.74
N THR A 62 -12.02 -20.82 -2.02
CA THR A 62 -11.16 -19.79 -2.63
C THR A 62 -11.29 -18.40 -2.00
N ARG A 63 -12.45 -18.03 -1.43
CA ARG A 63 -12.58 -16.75 -0.71
C ARG A 63 -11.61 -16.62 0.45
N ILE A 64 -11.23 -17.74 1.09
CA ILE A 64 -10.38 -17.76 2.28
C ILE A 64 -8.95 -18.13 1.93
N MET A 65 -8.78 -19.10 1.02
CA MET A 65 -7.48 -19.64 0.62
C MET A 65 -7.55 -20.29 -0.78
N ASN A 66 -6.50 -20.07 -1.56
CA ASN A 66 -6.35 -20.63 -2.89
C ASN A 66 -4.85 -20.72 -3.21
N PRO A 67 -4.33 -21.79 -3.82
CA PRO A 67 -2.89 -21.96 -4.06
C PRO A 67 -2.25 -20.80 -4.84
N THR A 68 -2.95 -20.23 -5.84
CA THR A 68 -2.43 -19.08 -6.59
C THR A 68 -2.37 -17.81 -5.73
N GLN A 69 -3.37 -17.60 -4.87
CA GLN A 69 -3.37 -16.49 -3.91
C GLN A 69 -2.27 -16.65 -2.88
N ASP A 70 -2.08 -17.87 -2.36
CA ASP A 70 -1.05 -18.19 -1.37
C ASP A 70 0.37 -17.91 -1.90
N MET A 71 0.65 -18.26 -3.17
CA MET A 71 1.93 -17.93 -3.81
C MET A 71 2.18 -16.41 -3.87
N LEU A 72 1.13 -15.62 -4.19
CA LEU A 72 1.22 -14.15 -4.15
C LEU A 72 1.47 -13.66 -2.72
N GLU A 73 0.74 -14.19 -1.75
CA GLU A 73 0.87 -13.82 -0.33
C GLU A 73 2.28 -14.10 0.19
N GLN A 74 2.82 -15.28 -0.06
CA GLN A 74 4.19 -15.63 0.31
C GLN A 74 5.23 -14.71 -0.34
N ARG A 75 5.05 -14.37 -1.63
CA ARG A 75 5.95 -13.45 -2.35
C ARG A 75 5.92 -12.05 -1.76
N VAL A 76 4.74 -11.49 -1.52
CA VAL A 76 4.58 -10.15 -0.94
C VAL A 76 5.17 -10.10 0.47
N ALA A 77 4.91 -11.11 1.31
CA ALA A 77 5.50 -11.21 2.65
C ALA A 77 7.04 -11.25 2.59
N ALA A 78 7.61 -12.06 1.68
CA ALA A 78 9.07 -12.17 1.53
C ALA A 78 9.72 -10.87 1.04
N LEU A 79 9.04 -10.08 0.22
CA LEU A 79 9.54 -8.81 -0.31
C LEU A 79 9.50 -7.71 0.76
N GLU A 80 8.43 -7.64 1.57
CA GLU A 80 8.33 -6.69 2.69
C GLU A 80 9.14 -7.11 3.91
N GLY A 81 9.51 -8.38 4.03
CA GLY A 81 10.17 -8.93 5.22
C GLY A 81 9.20 -9.23 6.37
N GLY A 82 7.93 -9.47 6.06
CA GLY A 82 6.90 -9.89 7.02
C GLY A 82 6.86 -11.39 7.26
N ILE A 83 6.17 -11.79 8.33
CA ILE A 83 5.95 -13.21 8.66
C ILE A 83 4.92 -13.85 7.72
N ALA A 84 3.90 -13.08 7.34
CA ALA A 84 2.82 -13.52 6.45
C ALA A 84 2.13 -12.32 5.78
N SER A 85 1.40 -12.57 4.71
CA SER A 85 0.52 -11.58 4.10
C SER A 85 -0.85 -12.13 3.76
N LEU A 86 -1.79 -11.24 3.46
CA LEU A 86 -3.16 -11.54 3.05
C LEU A 86 -3.50 -10.75 1.80
N ALA A 87 -3.73 -11.43 0.68
CA ALA A 87 -4.13 -10.83 -0.57
C ALA A 87 -5.66 -10.57 -0.62
N LEU A 88 -6.04 -9.40 -1.12
CA LEU A 88 -7.39 -8.87 -1.09
C LEU A 88 -7.79 -8.26 -2.43
N ALA A 89 -9.09 -8.03 -2.63
CA ALA A 89 -9.63 -7.51 -3.89
C ALA A 89 -9.20 -6.07 -4.20
N SER A 90 -8.75 -5.29 -3.22
CA SER A 90 -8.31 -3.90 -3.42
C SER A 90 -7.46 -3.39 -2.25
N GLY A 91 -6.70 -2.30 -2.48
CA GLY A 91 -6.00 -1.60 -1.41
C GLY A 91 -6.95 -1.05 -0.33
N GLN A 92 -8.13 -0.57 -0.72
CA GLN A 92 -9.13 -0.10 0.26
C GLN A 92 -9.65 -1.23 1.16
N ALA A 93 -9.82 -2.44 0.61
CA ALA A 93 -10.12 -3.61 1.43
C ALA A 93 -8.98 -3.94 2.40
N ALA A 94 -7.73 -3.81 1.96
CA ALA A 94 -6.56 -4.02 2.82
C ALA A 94 -6.53 -3.04 4.00
N ILE A 95 -6.72 -1.75 3.74
CA ILE A 95 -6.77 -0.72 4.79
C ILE A 95 -7.94 -0.98 5.75
N THR A 96 -9.14 -1.21 5.21
CA THR A 96 -10.34 -1.46 6.03
C THR A 96 -10.17 -2.69 6.92
N TYR A 97 -9.68 -3.79 6.36
CA TYR A 97 -9.51 -5.04 7.12
C TYR A 97 -8.36 -4.97 8.12
N ALA A 98 -7.30 -4.22 7.81
CA ALA A 98 -6.22 -3.99 8.79
C ALA A 98 -6.78 -3.32 10.05
N ILE A 99 -7.66 -2.32 9.89
CA ILE A 99 -8.29 -1.63 11.03
C ILE A 99 -9.35 -2.51 11.72
N GLN A 100 -10.27 -3.12 10.97
CA GLN A 100 -11.34 -3.97 11.53
C GLN A 100 -10.81 -5.23 12.24
N THR A 101 -9.58 -5.64 11.96
CA THR A 101 -8.95 -6.74 12.68
C THR A 101 -8.70 -6.41 14.14
N ILE A 102 -8.46 -5.15 14.49
CA ILE A 102 -8.06 -4.74 15.85
C ILE A 102 -8.96 -3.68 16.47
N ALA A 103 -9.81 -3.01 15.71
CA ALA A 103 -10.71 -1.96 16.17
C ALA A 103 -12.19 -2.36 16.03
N GLU A 104 -13.03 -1.87 16.93
CA GLU A 104 -14.46 -2.03 16.95
C GLU A 104 -15.17 -0.71 17.30
N ALA A 105 -16.51 -0.71 17.31
CA ALA A 105 -17.28 0.47 17.69
C ALA A 105 -16.91 0.97 19.10
N GLY A 106 -16.60 2.25 19.19
CA GLY A 106 -16.13 2.91 20.42
C GLY A 106 -14.60 3.04 20.52
N ASP A 107 -13.86 2.44 19.60
CA ASP A 107 -12.39 2.59 19.48
C ASP A 107 -12.01 3.77 18.57
N ASN A 108 -10.72 4.10 18.59
CA ASN A 108 -10.16 5.10 17.67
C ASN A 108 -8.80 4.67 17.11
N ILE A 109 -8.40 5.34 16.03
CA ILE A 109 -7.05 5.31 15.48
C ILE A 109 -6.52 6.74 15.34
N VAL A 110 -5.21 6.91 15.34
CA VAL A 110 -4.54 8.18 15.04
C VAL A 110 -3.92 8.08 13.66
N SER A 111 -4.21 9.03 12.77
CA SER A 111 -3.74 8.98 11.37
C SER A 111 -3.06 10.27 10.96
N ALA A 112 -2.05 10.15 10.07
CA ALA A 112 -1.59 11.32 9.32
C ALA A 112 -2.77 11.95 8.56
N ALA A 113 -2.76 13.28 8.43
CA ALA A 113 -3.80 13.99 7.66
C ALA A 113 -3.55 13.93 6.14
N THR A 114 -2.29 13.72 5.73
CA THR A 114 -1.88 13.65 4.32
C THR A 114 -2.00 12.22 3.79
N LEU A 115 -3.15 11.90 3.21
CA LEU A 115 -3.51 10.57 2.75
C LEU A 115 -4.02 10.59 1.31
N TYR A 116 -3.99 9.41 0.68
CA TYR A 116 -4.79 9.18 -0.52
C TYR A 116 -6.26 9.53 -0.26
N GLY A 117 -6.89 10.25 -1.20
CA GLY A 117 -8.26 10.76 -1.02
C GLY A 117 -9.29 9.69 -0.64
N GLY A 118 -9.17 8.46 -1.18
CA GLY A 118 -10.02 7.34 -0.79
C GLY A 118 -9.82 6.90 0.65
N THR A 119 -8.60 6.91 1.15
CA THR A 119 -8.26 6.60 2.55
C THR A 119 -8.75 7.71 3.47
N TYR A 120 -8.56 8.97 3.08
CA TYR A 120 -9.11 10.09 3.85
C TYR A 120 -10.65 9.99 3.99
N ASN A 121 -11.36 9.73 2.88
CA ASN A 121 -12.81 9.55 2.92
C ASN A 121 -13.25 8.35 3.78
N LEU A 122 -12.53 7.23 3.70
CA LEU A 122 -12.76 6.07 4.57
C LEU A 122 -12.64 6.48 6.05
N PHE A 123 -11.59 7.23 6.40
CA PHE A 123 -11.28 7.62 7.78
C PHE A 123 -12.18 8.73 8.31
N ALA A 124 -12.43 9.75 7.51
CA ALA A 124 -13.19 10.90 7.94
C ALA A 124 -14.71 10.66 7.96
N HIS A 125 -15.22 9.75 7.11
CA HIS A 125 -16.66 9.62 6.88
C HIS A 125 -17.19 8.20 7.06
N THR A 126 -16.45 7.17 6.63
CA THR A 126 -16.98 5.79 6.63
C THR A 126 -16.74 5.08 7.95
N LEU A 127 -15.53 5.10 8.50
CA LEU A 127 -15.23 4.47 9.79
C LEU A 127 -16.06 5.05 10.95
N PRO A 128 -16.31 6.37 11.03
CA PRO A 128 -17.21 6.92 12.04
C PRO A 128 -18.63 6.35 11.99
N GLN A 129 -19.16 5.98 10.81
CA GLN A 129 -20.44 5.30 10.69
C GLN A 129 -20.45 3.88 11.30
N TYR A 130 -19.26 3.27 11.41
CA TYR A 130 -19.06 2.00 12.12
C TYR A 130 -18.66 2.18 13.57
N GLY A 131 -18.69 3.43 14.07
CA GLY A 131 -18.36 3.78 15.45
C GLY A 131 -16.86 3.83 15.75
N ILE A 132 -16.00 3.82 14.74
CA ILE A 132 -14.54 3.95 14.89
C ILE A 132 -14.15 5.40 14.60
N GLU A 133 -13.65 6.11 15.62
CA GLU A 133 -13.17 7.49 15.49
C GLU A 133 -11.79 7.51 14.82
N VAL A 134 -11.53 8.51 13.96
CA VAL A 134 -10.19 8.77 13.43
C VAL A 134 -9.74 10.17 13.80
N ARG A 135 -8.59 10.28 14.46
CA ARG A 135 -7.97 11.52 14.89
C ARG A 135 -6.80 11.84 13.98
N PHE A 136 -6.86 12.98 13.29
CA PHE A 136 -5.83 13.36 12.34
C PHE A 136 -4.72 14.17 12.99
N ALA A 137 -3.47 13.89 12.61
CA ALA A 137 -2.26 14.52 13.09
C ALA A 137 -1.38 15.02 11.94
N ASP A 138 -0.50 15.99 12.23
CA ASP A 138 0.43 16.55 11.25
C ASP A 138 1.67 15.65 11.11
N TYR A 139 1.86 15.04 9.95
CA TYR A 139 3.00 14.16 9.67
C TYR A 139 4.37 14.84 9.84
N ARG A 140 4.45 16.17 9.70
CA ARG A 140 5.68 16.95 9.89
C ARG A 140 6.08 17.07 11.36
N LYS A 141 5.15 16.76 12.25
CA LYS A 141 5.32 16.84 13.71
C LYS A 141 4.93 15.50 14.31
N PRO A 142 5.79 14.48 14.30
CA PRO A 142 5.46 13.16 14.83
C PRO A 142 4.89 13.20 16.24
N GLU A 143 5.33 14.13 17.08
CA GLU A 143 4.83 14.34 18.43
C GLU A 143 3.35 14.76 18.47
N SER A 144 2.80 15.30 17.37
CA SER A 144 1.37 15.63 17.29
C SER A 144 0.47 14.38 17.29
N PHE A 145 1.01 13.21 16.97
CA PHE A 145 0.27 11.95 17.07
C PHE A 145 0.06 11.54 18.51
N GLU A 146 1.05 11.77 19.35
CA GLU A 146 1.05 11.33 20.76
C GLU A 146 -0.10 11.93 21.58
N VAL A 147 -0.43 13.21 21.34
CA VAL A 147 -1.50 13.90 22.07
C VAL A 147 -2.91 13.36 21.74
N HIS A 148 -3.04 12.59 20.67
CA HIS A 148 -4.29 11.97 20.25
C HIS A 148 -4.45 10.52 20.73
N ILE A 149 -3.42 9.93 21.35
CA ILE A 149 -3.43 8.54 21.81
C ILE A 149 -4.10 8.45 23.19
N ASP A 150 -5.05 7.54 23.34
CA ASP A 150 -5.71 7.21 24.60
C ASP A 150 -5.85 5.67 24.78
N ALA A 151 -6.58 5.25 25.80
CA ALA A 151 -6.79 3.82 26.09
C ALA A 151 -7.57 3.09 25.00
N LYS A 152 -8.34 3.80 24.18
CA LYS A 152 -9.15 3.25 23.08
C LYS A 152 -8.42 3.27 21.73
N THR A 153 -7.25 3.89 21.65
CA THR A 153 -6.47 3.95 20.41
C THR A 153 -5.93 2.56 20.05
N LYS A 154 -6.20 2.12 18.83
CA LYS A 154 -5.83 0.77 18.34
C LYS A 154 -4.64 0.78 17.39
N ALA A 155 -4.35 1.88 16.72
CA ALA A 155 -3.21 2.00 15.81
C ALA A 155 -2.82 3.45 15.56
N ILE A 156 -1.57 3.66 15.12
CA ILE A 156 -1.17 4.82 14.32
C ILE A 156 -1.16 4.39 12.86
N TYR A 157 -1.63 5.27 11.96
CA TYR A 157 -1.64 5.02 10.51
C TYR A 157 -0.96 6.15 9.75
N CYS A 158 -0.12 5.81 8.75
CA CYS A 158 0.47 6.77 7.83
C CYS A 158 0.74 6.15 6.45
N GLU A 159 1.04 6.99 5.45
CA GLU A 159 1.60 6.58 4.17
C GLU A 159 3.11 6.85 4.16
N THR A 160 3.91 5.95 3.60
CA THR A 160 5.36 6.16 3.44
C THR A 160 5.64 7.41 2.59
N ILE A 161 5.00 7.47 1.41
CA ILE A 161 4.93 8.66 0.56
C ILE A 161 3.45 8.98 0.35
N GLY A 162 3.04 10.16 0.79
CA GLY A 162 1.66 10.62 0.70
C GLY A 162 1.24 10.98 -0.73
N ASN A 163 0.00 10.63 -1.09
CA ASN A 163 -0.59 10.98 -2.38
C ASN A 163 -1.83 11.88 -2.17
N PRO A 164 -1.90 13.13 -2.74
CA PRO A 164 -1.10 13.60 -3.88
C PRO A 164 0.20 14.33 -3.52
N LEU A 165 0.44 14.70 -2.28
CA LEU A 165 1.48 15.66 -1.92
C LEU A 165 2.92 15.18 -2.15
N GLY A 166 3.18 13.86 -2.22
CA GLY A 166 4.55 13.36 -2.36
C GLY A 166 5.43 13.58 -1.12
N ASN A 167 4.84 13.90 0.02
CA ASN A 167 5.52 14.04 1.29
C ASN A 167 6.01 12.70 1.83
N VAL A 168 7.09 12.68 2.62
CA VAL A 168 7.65 11.47 3.22
C VAL A 168 7.47 11.49 4.73
N THR A 169 6.96 10.39 5.27
CA THR A 169 6.74 10.24 6.71
C THR A 169 7.98 9.66 7.41
N ASP A 170 8.33 10.19 8.58
CA ASP A 170 9.38 9.59 9.43
C ASP A 170 8.83 8.36 10.18
N ILE A 171 8.88 7.21 9.48
CA ILE A 171 8.34 5.93 9.94
C ILE A 171 8.95 5.52 11.29
N GLY A 172 10.27 5.63 11.42
CA GLY A 172 10.97 5.23 12.65
C GLY A 172 10.51 6.03 13.86
N ARG A 173 10.31 7.34 13.68
CA ARG A 173 9.83 8.19 14.78
C ARG A 173 8.38 7.87 15.16
N LEU A 174 7.51 7.62 14.20
CA LEU A 174 6.14 7.19 14.49
C LEU A 174 6.09 5.80 15.13
N ALA A 175 6.95 4.88 14.75
CA ALA A 175 7.05 3.57 15.38
C ALA A 175 7.46 3.68 16.86
N GLU A 176 8.45 4.52 17.18
CA GLU A 176 8.86 4.80 18.56
C GLU A 176 7.70 5.32 19.41
N ILE A 177 6.91 6.26 18.85
CA ILE A 177 5.73 6.82 19.54
C ILE A 177 4.68 5.73 19.73
N ALA A 178 4.33 4.99 18.68
CA ALA A 178 3.34 3.93 18.71
C ALA A 178 3.67 2.87 19.76
N HIS A 179 4.87 2.33 19.72
CA HIS A 179 5.31 1.26 20.63
C HIS A 179 5.39 1.74 22.10
N ARG A 180 5.80 2.96 22.35
CA ARG A 180 5.81 3.53 23.72
C ARG A 180 4.41 3.55 24.35
N HIS A 181 3.37 3.67 23.54
CA HIS A 181 1.98 3.64 23.96
C HIS A 181 1.30 2.28 23.79
N GLY A 182 2.04 1.24 23.40
CA GLY A 182 1.50 -0.12 23.21
C GLY A 182 0.46 -0.20 22.09
N VAL A 183 0.62 0.57 21.01
CA VAL A 183 -0.19 0.51 19.79
C VAL A 183 0.68 0.19 18.57
N PRO A 184 0.18 -0.57 17.59
CA PRO A 184 0.94 -0.86 16.37
C PRO A 184 0.98 0.33 15.43
N LEU A 185 2.04 0.39 14.60
CA LEU A 185 2.14 1.29 13.45
C LEU A 185 1.70 0.55 12.19
N ILE A 186 0.67 1.05 11.52
CA ILE A 186 0.21 0.61 10.20
C ILE A 186 0.71 1.59 9.15
N VAL A 187 1.43 1.09 8.14
CA VAL A 187 2.01 1.93 7.07
C VAL A 187 1.47 1.50 5.71
N ASP A 188 0.90 2.42 4.96
CA ASP A 188 0.62 2.21 3.54
C ASP A 188 1.89 2.47 2.73
N ASN A 189 2.43 1.39 2.15
CA ASN A 189 3.67 1.42 1.39
C ASN A 189 3.43 1.29 -0.13
N THR A 190 2.26 1.68 -0.59
CA THR A 190 1.84 1.55 -2.00
C THR A 190 2.77 2.28 -2.96
N VAL A 191 3.17 3.51 -2.63
CA VAL A 191 3.92 4.39 -3.54
C VAL A 191 5.40 3.98 -3.68
N PRO A 192 6.16 3.75 -2.60
CA PRO A 192 7.54 3.26 -2.74
C PRO A 192 7.62 1.82 -3.22
N SER A 193 6.61 1.01 -2.95
CA SER A 193 6.66 -0.45 -2.99
C SER A 193 7.76 -1.02 -2.05
N PRO A 194 7.80 -2.33 -1.80
CA PRO A 194 8.85 -2.91 -0.97
C PRO A 194 10.26 -2.83 -1.61
N TYR A 195 10.33 -2.44 -2.88
CA TYR A 195 11.61 -2.24 -3.54
C TYR A 195 12.36 -1.00 -3.04
N LEU A 196 11.69 0.14 -2.92
CA LEU A 196 12.32 1.37 -2.45
C LEU A 196 12.36 1.47 -0.92
N CYS A 197 11.32 0.99 -0.24
CA CYS A 197 11.21 1.06 1.21
C CYS A 197 10.55 -0.20 1.76
N ARG A 198 11.09 -0.74 2.86
CA ARG A 198 10.47 -1.80 3.65
C ARG A 198 10.16 -1.27 5.06
N PRO A 199 8.97 -0.74 5.31
CA PRO A 199 8.61 -0.12 6.58
C PRO A 199 8.83 -1.01 7.80
N ILE A 200 8.73 -2.34 7.66
CA ILE A 200 8.99 -3.32 8.73
C ILE A 200 10.43 -3.22 9.26
N GLU A 201 11.39 -2.85 8.42
CA GLU A 201 12.78 -2.63 8.85
C GLU A 201 12.95 -1.35 9.67
N HIS A 202 11.96 -0.47 9.62
CA HIS A 202 11.92 0.82 10.32
C HIS A 202 10.89 0.87 11.45
N GLY A 203 10.36 -0.29 11.87
CA GLY A 203 9.48 -0.41 13.02
C GLY A 203 7.98 -0.47 12.71
N ALA A 204 7.56 -0.48 11.45
CA ALA A 204 6.16 -0.75 11.13
C ALA A 204 5.77 -2.18 11.53
N ASP A 205 4.58 -2.32 12.10
CA ASP A 205 4.05 -3.63 12.52
C ASP A 205 3.20 -4.26 11.44
N ILE A 206 2.40 -3.45 10.77
CA ILE A 206 1.52 -3.85 9.69
C ILE A 206 1.79 -2.94 8.48
N VAL A 207 1.94 -3.55 7.31
CA VAL A 207 2.07 -2.82 6.05
C VAL A 207 0.87 -3.14 5.17
N VAL A 208 0.29 -2.11 4.54
CA VAL A 208 -0.77 -2.28 3.56
C VAL A 208 -0.32 -1.81 2.18
N HIS A 209 -0.87 -2.43 1.14
CA HIS A 209 -0.59 -2.10 -0.25
C HIS A 209 -1.85 -2.08 -1.09
N SER A 210 -1.94 -1.11 -1.97
CA SER A 210 -2.68 -1.28 -3.21
C SER A 210 -1.75 -1.95 -4.24
N LEU A 211 -1.86 -3.27 -4.39
CA LEU A 211 -1.09 -4.03 -5.39
C LEU A 211 -1.42 -3.59 -6.82
N THR A 212 -2.56 -2.92 -7.00
CA THR A 212 -3.03 -2.28 -8.25
C THR A 212 -1.98 -1.36 -8.87
N LYS A 213 -1.14 -0.72 -8.02
CA LYS A 213 -0.25 0.38 -8.39
C LYS A 213 1.11 -0.18 -8.87
N TYR A 214 2.20 0.28 -8.33
CA TYR A 214 3.56 -0.09 -8.77
C TYR A 214 3.84 -1.59 -8.76
N MET A 215 3.31 -2.35 -7.81
CA MET A 215 3.54 -3.81 -7.76
C MET A 215 2.92 -4.52 -8.95
N GLY A 216 1.68 -4.22 -9.31
CA GLY A 216 1.05 -4.71 -10.55
C GLY A 216 1.62 -4.03 -11.81
N GLY A 217 1.71 -2.72 -11.79
CA GLY A 217 2.44 -1.87 -12.74
C GLY A 217 1.85 -1.74 -14.15
N HIS A 218 0.76 -2.40 -14.48
CA HIS A 218 0.24 -2.48 -15.85
C HIS A 218 -1.18 -1.91 -16.01
N GLY A 219 -1.82 -1.46 -14.93
CA GLY A 219 -3.18 -0.91 -14.96
C GLY A 219 -4.26 -1.93 -15.32
N THR A 220 -3.99 -3.22 -15.24
CA THR A 220 -4.88 -4.31 -15.67
C THR A 220 -5.71 -4.92 -14.54
N THR A 221 -5.27 -4.76 -13.28
CA THR A 221 -5.80 -5.54 -12.16
C THR A 221 -5.91 -4.70 -10.90
N VAL A 222 -7.06 -4.79 -10.25
CA VAL A 222 -7.26 -4.22 -8.91
C VAL A 222 -6.99 -5.28 -7.86
N ALA A 223 -6.11 -4.98 -6.90
CA ALA A 223 -5.77 -5.87 -5.79
C ALA A 223 -5.20 -5.10 -4.60
N GLY A 224 -5.18 -5.71 -3.43
CA GLY A 224 -4.53 -5.20 -2.23
C GLY A 224 -3.84 -6.29 -1.43
N ALA A 225 -3.02 -5.89 -0.47
CA ALA A 225 -2.43 -6.81 0.49
C ALA A 225 -2.26 -6.17 1.86
N ILE A 226 -2.34 -7.00 2.89
CA ILE A 226 -1.88 -6.70 4.25
C ILE A 226 -0.66 -7.57 4.50
N VAL A 227 0.40 -7.01 5.08
CA VAL A 227 1.59 -7.74 5.53
C VAL A 227 1.74 -7.55 7.02
N ASP A 228 1.89 -8.65 7.75
CA ASP A 228 2.13 -8.68 9.19
C ASP A 228 3.63 -8.88 9.45
N SER A 229 4.23 -7.99 10.23
CA SER A 229 5.63 -8.15 10.64
C SER A 229 5.85 -9.35 11.55
N GLY A 230 4.82 -9.77 12.30
CA GLY A 230 4.91 -10.74 13.37
C GLY A 230 5.66 -10.26 14.61
N LYS A 231 5.96 -8.96 14.71
CA LYS A 231 6.81 -8.38 15.77
C LYS A 231 6.03 -7.70 16.89
N PHE A 232 4.80 -7.24 16.62
CA PHE A 232 4.02 -6.56 17.65
C PHE A 232 3.56 -7.55 18.74
N PRO A 233 3.80 -7.25 20.03
CA PRO A 233 3.54 -8.17 21.12
C PRO A 233 2.08 -8.17 21.54
N TRP A 234 1.17 -8.66 20.70
CA TRP A 234 -0.29 -8.65 20.91
C TRP A 234 -0.71 -9.23 22.28
N ALA A 235 -0.02 -10.26 22.74
CA ALA A 235 -0.31 -10.94 24.00
C ALA A 235 0.09 -10.10 25.25
N GLU A 236 0.97 -9.11 25.09
CA GLU A 236 1.35 -8.20 26.20
C GLU A 236 0.34 -7.06 26.38
N HIS A 237 -0.48 -6.80 25.38
CA HIS A 237 -1.48 -5.72 25.36
C HIS A 237 -2.92 -6.25 25.33
N LYS A 238 -3.24 -7.29 26.15
CA LYS A 238 -4.52 -8.03 26.12
C LYS A 238 -5.74 -7.13 26.27
N GLU A 239 -5.72 -6.21 27.22
CA GLU A 239 -6.85 -5.31 27.49
C GLU A 239 -7.17 -4.39 26.30
N ARG A 240 -6.14 -3.99 25.56
CA ARG A 240 -6.28 -3.15 24.37
C ARG A 240 -6.76 -3.96 23.16
N PHE A 241 -6.23 -5.18 22.96
CA PHE A 241 -6.49 -6.03 21.79
C PHE A 241 -7.27 -7.29 22.16
N ARG A 242 -8.42 -7.11 22.80
CA ARG A 242 -9.30 -8.20 23.27
C ARG A 242 -9.67 -9.15 22.14
N ARG A 243 -9.93 -8.64 20.92
CA ARG A 243 -10.31 -9.45 19.75
C ARG A 243 -9.26 -10.49 19.33
N LEU A 244 -8.01 -10.33 19.71
CA LEU A 244 -6.92 -11.28 19.46
C LEU A 244 -6.66 -12.18 20.68
N ASN A 245 -7.04 -11.74 21.88
CA ASN A 245 -6.67 -12.35 23.15
C ASN A 245 -7.82 -13.00 23.92
N GLU A 246 -9.07 -12.86 23.44
CA GLU A 246 -10.25 -13.50 24.02
C GLU A 246 -10.84 -14.52 23.03
N PRO A 247 -11.61 -15.53 23.51
CA PRO A 247 -12.26 -16.51 22.65
C PRO A 247 -13.16 -15.84 21.61
N ASP A 248 -12.93 -16.07 20.33
CA ASP A 248 -13.76 -15.54 19.25
C ASP A 248 -14.96 -16.45 19.01
N VAL A 249 -16.15 -15.99 19.45
CA VAL A 249 -17.41 -16.71 19.28
C VAL A 249 -17.80 -16.92 17.82
N SER A 250 -17.28 -16.08 16.89
CA SER A 250 -17.54 -16.20 15.46
C SER A 250 -16.66 -17.25 14.78
N TYR A 251 -15.60 -17.74 15.48
CA TYR A 251 -14.67 -18.72 14.96
C TYR A 251 -14.26 -19.74 16.03
N HIS A 252 -15.16 -20.65 16.38
CA HIS A 252 -14.95 -21.81 17.28
C HIS A 252 -14.35 -21.50 18.66
N GLY A 253 -14.43 -20.25 19.13
CA GLY A 253 -13.83 -19.85 20.41
C GLY A 253 -12.30 -19.75 20.39
N VAL A 254 -11.68 -19.59 19.21
CA VAL A 254 -10.22 -19.47 19.07
C VAL A 254 -9.72 -18.19 19.75
N VAL A 255 -8.65 -18.31 20.52
CA VAL A 255 -7.82 -17.22 21.01
C VAL A 255 -6.62 -17.10 20.05
N TYR A 256 -6.60 -16.08 19.20
CA TYR A 256 -5.65 -16.00 18.08
C TYR A 256 -4.19 -15.93 18.53
N THR A 257 -3.91 -15.21 19.61
CA THR A 257 -2.55 -15.12 20.16
C THR A 257 -2.03 -16.44 20.71
N GLU A 258 -2.89 -17.32 21.20
CA GLU A 258 -2.53 -18.66 21.67
C GLU A 258 -2.39 -19.64 20.50
N ALA A 259 -3.32 -19.58 19.53
CA ALA A 259 -3.37 -20.52 18.43
C ALA A 259 -2.32 -20.24 17.35
N LEU A 260 -1.99 -18.98 17.09
CA LEU A 260 -1.18 -18.54 15.95
C LEU A 260 0.07 -17.74 16.35
N GLY A 261 0.22 -17.39 17.64
CA GLY A 261 1.36 -16.65 18.13
C GLY A 261 1.60 -15.34 17.37
N PRO A 262 2.80 -15.16 16.76
CA PRO A 262 3.13 -13.94 16.00
C PRO A 262 2.21 -13.67 14.80
N ALA A 263 1.54 -14.69 14.24
CA ALA A 263 0.62 -14.55 13.12
C ALA A 263 -0.84 -14.30 13.54
N ALA A 264 -1.10 -13.97 14.80
CA ALA A 264 -2.44 -13.75 15.35
C ALA A 264 -3.24 -12.72 14.57
N PHE A 265 -2.61 -11.61 14.21
CA PHE A 265 -3.25 -10.52 13.48
C PHE A 265 -3.67 -10.95 12.08
N ILE A 266 -2.73 -11.49 11.28
CA ILE A 266 -3.03 -11.87 9.90
C ILE A 266 -3.98 -13.07 9.81
N GLY A 267 -3.90 -13.98 10.78
CA GLY A 267 -4.82 -15.10 10.89
C GLY A 267 -6.26 -14.63 11.15
N ARG A 268 -6.47 -13.71 12.10
CA ARG A 268 -7.79 -13.12 12.34
C ARG A 268 -8.27 -12.31 11.13
N ALA A 269 -7.40 -11.55 10.48
CA ALA A 269 -7.75 -10.78 9.27
C ALA A 269 -8.33 -11.69 8.17
N ARG A 270 -7.81 -12.91 8.01
CA ARG A 270 -8.29 -13.92 7.07
C ARG A 270 -9.66 -14.50 7.45
N VAL A 271 -9.80 -14.92 8.70
CA VAL A 271 -10.99 -15.72 9.12
C VAL A 271 -12.14 -14.87 9.63
N VAL A 272 -11.96 -13.57 9.86
CA VAL A 272 -13.03 -12.68 10.29
C VAL A 272 -13.36 -11.66 9.19
N PRO A 273 -12.63 -10.54 8.97
CA PRO A 273 -13.06 -9.58 7.98
C PRO A 273 -13.11 -10.15 6.56
N LEU A 274 -12.08 -10.87 6.09
CA LEU A 274 -12.11 -11.43 4.74
C LEU A 274 -13.21 -12.48 4.58
N ARG A 275 -13.28 -13.46 5.47
CA ARG A 275 -14.27 -14.53 5.37
C ARG A 275 -15.70 -14.01 5.39
N ASN A 276 -16.00 -13.02 6.25
CA ASN A 276 -17.36 -12.59 6.54
C ASN A 276 -17.85 -11.48 5.62
N THR A 277 -16.95 -10.62 5.08
CA THR A 277 -17.31 -9.49 4.21
C THR A 277 -16.87 -9.67 2.76
N GLY A 278 -15.97 -10.62 2.46
CA GLY A 278 -15.83 -11.23 1.16
C GLY A 278 -14.96 -10.50 0.12
N ALA A 279 -14.12 -9.54 0.48
CA ALA A 279 -13.24 -8.84 -0.49
C ALA A 279 -12.03 -9.71 -0.93
N ALA A 280 -12.30 -10.92 -1.40
CA ALA A 280 -11.29 -11.86 -1.87
C ALA A 280 -10.75 -11.48 -3.25
N ILE A 281 -9.44 -11.63 -3.45
CA ILE A 281 -8.82 -11.51 -4.78
C ILE A 281 -9.16 -12.75 -5.63
N SER A 282 -9.33 -12.58 -6.94
CA SER A 282 -9.46 -13.74 -7.84
C SER A 282 -8.08 -14.37 -8.10
N PRO A 283 -8.01 -15.70 -8.36
CA PRO A 283 -6.74 -16.35 -8.73
C PRO A 283 -6.09 -15.74 -9.97
N PHE A 284 -6.89 -15.36 -10.97
CA PHE A 284 -6.39 -14.71 -12.17
C PHE A 284 -5.75 -13.34 -11.87
N ASN A 285 -6.37 -12.53 -11.01
CA ASN A 285 -5.79 -11.26 -10.58
C ASN A 285 -4.49 -11.47 -9.79
N ALA A 286 -4.45 -12.47 -8.92
CA ALA A 286 -3.23 -12.82 -8.17
C ALA A 286 -2.08 -13.19 -9.12
N PHE A 287 -2.36 -13.98 -10.16
CA PHE A 287 -1.39 -14.32 -11.21
C PHE A 287 -0.87 -13.08 -11.95
N GLN A 288 -1.76 -12.16 -12.36
CA GLN A 288 -1.34 -10.93 -13.05
C GLN A 288 -0.47 -10.02 -12.16
N ILE A 289 -0.78 -9.92 -10.86
CA ILE A 289 0.05 -9.17 -9.92
C ILE A 289 1.44 -9.79 -9.78
N MET A 290 1.53 -11.13 -9.70
CA MET A 290 2.83 -11.82 -9.64
C MET A 290 3.70 -11.52 -10.85
N GLN A 291 3.13 -11.50 -12.06
CA GLN A 291 3.86 -11.10 -13.28
C GLN A 291 4.40 -9.66 -13.18
N GLY A 292 3.60 -8.75 -12.63
CA GLY A 292 4.05 -7.37 -12.38
C GLY A 292 5.20 -7.29 -11.36
N ILE A 293 5.14 -8.09 -10.30
CA ILE A 293 6.18 -8.12 -9.25
C ILE A 293 7.53 -8.59 -9.80
N GLU A 294 7.55 -9.54 -10.74
CA GLU A 294 8.79 -10.07 -11.31
C GLU A 294 9.68 -8.99 -11.98
N THR A 295 9.06 -7.94 -12.52
CA THR A 295 9.76 -6.81 -13.16
C THR A 295 9.78 -5.54 -12.31
N LEU A 296 9.28 -5.60 -11.06
CA LEU A 296 9.16 -4.43 -10.19
C LEU A 296 10.50 -3.66 -10.02
N PRO A 297 11.63 -4.30 -9.73
CA PRO A 297 12.90 -3.59 -9.55
C PRO A 297 13.28 -2.76 -10.77
N LEU A 298 13.24 -3.36 -11.96
CA LEU A 298 13.57 -2.71 -13.23
C LEU A 298 12.67 -1.51 -13.54
N ARG A 299 11.38 -1.64 -13.22
CA ARG A 299 10.42 -0.55 -13.43
C ARG A 299 10.63 0.59 -12.44
N MET A 300 10.85 0.27 -11.16
CA MET A 300 11.04 1.30 -10.14
C MET A 300 12.31 2.11 -10.37
N ASP A 301 13.43 1.48 -10.77
CA ASP A 301 14.65 2.20 -11.12
C ASP A 301 14.40 3.17 -12.27
N ARG A 302 13.80 2.70 -13.37
CA ARG A 302 13.48 3.55 -14.53
C ARG A 302 12.50 4.66 -14.18
N ILE A 303 11.48 4.39 -13.38
CA ILE A 303 10.51 5.38 -12.91
C ILE A 303 11.20 6.47 -12.09
N CYS A 304 12.09 6.11 -11.17
CA CYS A 304 12.84 7.07 -10.35
C CYS A 304 13.79 7.93 -11.19
N GLU A 305 14.50 7.33 -12.15
CA GLU A 305 15.36 8.06 -13.10
C GLU A 305 14.55 9.07 -13.93
N ASN A 306 13.43 8.63 -14.49
CA ASN A 306 12.54 9.49 -15.26
C ASN A 306 11.98 10.63 -14.43
N SER A 307 11.56 10.32 -13.18
CA SER A 307 10.99 11.31 -12.27
C SER A 307 11.98 12.40 -11.90
N LEU A 308 13.22 12.03 -11.62
CA LEU A 308 14.27 13.00 -11.32
C LEU A 308 14.58 13.89 -12.55
N ALA A 309 14.74 13.31 -13.73
CA ALA A 309 15.01 14.06 -14.96
C ALA A 309 13.87 15.02 -15.31
N VAL A 310 12.61 14.61 -15.13
CA VAL A 310 11.43 15.46 -15.34
C VAL A 310 11.36 16.55 -14.28
N ALA A 311 11.66 16.24 -13.00
CA ALA A 311 11.68 17.24 -11.94
C ALA A 311 12.71 18.34 -12.18
N ASP A 312 13.92 17.96 -12.62
CA ASP A 312 14.99 18.91 -12.99
C ASP A 312 14.59 19.80 -14.18
N PHE A 313 13.99 19.21 -15.23
CA PHE A 313 13.48 19.95 -16.38
C PHE A 313 12.43 20.97 -15.96
N LEU A 314 11.42 20.53 -15.19
CA LEU A 314 10.33 21.42 -14.73
C LEU A 314 10.84 22.52 -13.80
N SER A 315 11.82 22.23 -12.93
CA SER A 315 12.38 23.20 -11.99
C SER A 315 13.08 24.37 -12.68
N SER A 316 13.56 24.17 -13.91
CA SER A 316 14.23 25.20 -14.71
C SER A 316 13.29 25.92 -15.70
N HIS A 317 12.04 25.46 -15.85
CA HIS A 317 11.15 25.95 -16.89
C HIS A 317 10.46 27.28 -16.50
N PRO A 318 10.46 28.33 -17.36
CA PRO A 318 9.97 29.67 -17.01
C PRO A 318 8.46 29.75 -16.72
N LYS A 319 7.63 28.81 -17.22
CA LYS A 319 6.19 28.75 -16.97
C LYS A 319 5.83 27.96 -15.70
N VAL A 320 6.80 27.31 -15.02
CA VAL A 320 6.60 26.58 -13.78
C VAL A 320 6.89 27.48 -12.58
N ASN A 321 5.98 27.46 -11.60
CA ASN A 321 6.09 28.22 -10.36
C ASN A 321 6.88 27.48 -9.28
N TRP A 322 6.59 26.19 -9.14
CA TRP A 322 7.19 25.31 -8.13
C TRP A 322 7.15 23.87 -8.61
N VAL A 323 8.09 23.08 -8.10
CA VAL A 323 8.13 21.63 -8.29
C VAL A 323 8.21 20.97 -6.91
N ASN A 324 7.37 19.98 -6.68
CA ASN A 324 7.34 19.20 -5.45
C ASN A 324 7.62 17.72 -5.78
N TYR A 325 8.86 17.32 -5.57
CA TYR A 325 9.35 15.96 -5.75
C TYR A 325 10.39 15.66 -4.67
N ALA A 326 10.13 14.67 -3.82
CA ALA A 326 10.97 14.38 -2.66
C ALA A 326 12.39 13.89 -3.02
N GLY A 327 12.61 13.48 -4.27
CA GLY A 327 13.93 13.17 -4.82
C GLY A 327 14.84 14.39 -5.04
N LEU A 328 14.28 15.60 -5.11
CA LEU A 328 15.09 16.82 -5.27
C LEU A 328 15.81 17.18 -3.96
N PRO A 329 17.10 17.57 -4.00
CA PRO A 329 17.82 17.98 -2.79
C PRO A 329 17.21 19.15 -2.03
N SER A 330 16.44 20.00 -2.72
CA SER A 330 15.74 21.16 -2.13
C SER A 330 14.43 20.79 -1.41
N HIS A 331 13.94 19.57 -1.56
CA HIS A 331 12.69 19.17 -0.92
C HIS A 331 12.86 19.00 0.61
N PRO A 332 11.91 19.48 1.44
CA PRO A 332 12.01 19.39 2.90
C PRO A 332 12.25 17.97 3.42
N ASP A 333 11.62 16.98 2.78
CA ASP A 333 11.68 15.58 3.22
C ASP A 333 12.82 14.77 2.53
N HIS A 334 13.72 15.44 1.75
CA HIS A 334 14.79 14.75 1.03
C HIS A 334 15.70 13.92 1.96
N ALA A 335 15.92 14.38 3.18
CA ALA A 335 16.69 13.63 4.17
C ALA A 335 16.03 12.30 4.53
N LEU A 336 14.68 12.25 4.58
CA LEU A 336 13.93 11.02 4.82
C LEU A 336 13.97 10.08 3.61
N VAL A 337 13.96 10.62 2.38
CA VAL A 337 14.18 9.84 1.16
C VAL A 337 15.54 9.14 1.19
N LYS A 338 16.59 9.85 1.60
CA LYS A 338 17.93 9.24 1.78
C LYS A 338 17.93 8.17 2.87
N LYS A 339 17.26 8.44 3.99
CA LYS A 339 17.20 7.55 5.15
C LYS A 339 16.48 6.23 4.83
N TYR A 340 15.35 6.29 4.12
CA TYR A 340 14.45 5.16 3.94
C TYR A 340 14.51 4.51 2.55
N MET A 341 14.94 5.24 1.52
CA MET A 341 14.77 4.88 0.12
C MET A 341 16.02 5.10 -0.74
N ASN A 342 17.20 5.20 -0.14
CA ASN A 342 18.50 5.41 -0.84
C ASN A 342 18.49 6.58 -1.84
N GLY A 343 17.68 7.60 -1.62
CA GLY A 343 17.58 8.77 -2.49
C GLY A 343 16.59 8.63 -3.65
N GLN A 344 15.88 7.51 -3.78
CA GLN A 344 14.88 7.26 -4.82
C GLN A 344 13.47 7.55 -4.27
N ALA A 345 12.71 8.46 -4.89
CA ALA A 345 11.44 8.97 -4.36
C ALA A 345 10.19 8.54 -5.16
N SER A 346 10.27 7.40 -5.86
CA SER A 346 9.17 6.87 -6.66
C SER A 346 8.76 7.77 -7.85
N GLY A 347 7.56 7.57 -8.39
CA GLY A 347 7.08 8.18 -9.64
C GLY A 347 6.05 9.32 -9.46
N ILE A 348 5.72 9.72 -8.23
CA ILE A 348 4.77 10.82 -8.00
C ILE A 348 5.51 12.15 -7.94
N LEU A 349 5.15 13.06 -8.84
CA LEU A 349 5.69 14.40 -8.93
C LEU A 349 4.54 15.40 -9.09
N ASN A 350 4.62 16.53 -8.39
CA ASN A 350 3.69 17.63 -8.53
C ASN A 350 4.41 18.91 -8.94
N PHE A 351 3.75 19.75 -9.70
CA PHE A 351 4.26 21.08 -10.02
C PHE A 351 3.11 22.06 -10.23
N GLY A 352 3.39 23.35 -10.06
CA GLY A 352 2.43 24.43 -10.26
C GLY A 352 2.77 25.25 -11.49
N LEU A 353 1.75 25.63 -12.26
CA LEU A 353 1.85 26.44 -13.47
C LEU A 353 1.55 27.91 -13.22
N LYS A 354 2.35 28.80 -13.79
CA LYS A 354 2.02 30.22 -13.87
C LYS A 354 0.76 30.38 -14.74
N GLY A 355 -0.25 31.06 -14.22
CA GLY A 355 -1.56 31.16 -14.87
C GLY A 355 -2.66 30.32 -14.21
N GLY A 356 -2.32 29.57 -13.15
CA GLY A 356 -3.28 28.90 -12.29
C GLY A 356 -4.09 27.82 -12.98
N ARG A 357 -5.38 27.67 -12.60
CA ARG A 357 -6.30 26.63 -13.09
C ARG A 357 -6.40 26.61 -14.63
N GLN A 358 -6.43 27.78 -15.29
CA GLN A 358 -6.57 27.84 -16.74
C GLN A 358 -5.35 27.26 -17.45
N ALA A 359 -4.14 27.66 -17.04
CA ALA A 359 -2.90 27.10 -17.59
C ALA A 359 -2.80 25.60 -17.32
N GLY A 360 -3.19 25.14 -16.11
CA GLY A 360 -3.25 23.72 -15.80
C GLY A 360 -4.17 22.92 -16.72
N THR A 361 -5.33 23.46 -17.08
CA THR A 361 -6.27 22.84 -18.01
C THR A 361 -5.70 22.81 -19.44
N GLN A 362 -5.17 23.93 -19.92
CA GLN A 362 -4.56 24.01 -21.25
C GLN A 362 -3.37 23.07 -21.40
N PHE A 363 -2.50 23.03 -20.39
CA PHE A 363 -1.39 22.08 -20.33
C PHE A 363 -1.88 20.62 -20.44
N GLN A 364 -2.89 20.25 -19.61
CA GLN A 364 -3.45 18.91 -19.63
C GLN A 364 -4.01 18.53 -21.00
N ASP A 365 -4.72 19.45 -21.65
CA ASP A 365 -5.36 19.20 -22.95
C ASP A 365 -4.34 19.10 -24.09
N ALA A 366 -3.17 19.73 -23.94
CA ALA A 366 -2.09 19.69 -24.92
C ALA A 366 -1.20 18.44 -24.84
N LEU A 367 -1.25 17.65 -23.74
CA LEU A 367 -0.47 16.41 -23.60
C LEU A 367 -0.82 15.39 -24.68
N GLN A 368 0.21 14.81 -25.31
CA GLN A 368 0.10 13.81 -26.38
C GLN A 368 0.54 12.41 -25.96
N LEU A 369 1.59 12.31 -25.13
CA LEU A 369 2.12 11.05 -24.61
C LEU A 369 1.55 10.72 -23.24
N PHE A 370 1.57 11.68 -22.30
CA PHE A 370 1.00 11.44 -20.98
C PHE A 370 -0.50 11.18 -21.06
N THR A 371 -0.94 10.05 -20.51
CA THR A 371 -2.38 9.73 -20.48
C THR A 371 -3.08 10.52 -19.37
N ARG A 372 -4.16 11.21 -19.73
CA ARG A 372 -4.99 11.99 -18.79
C ARG A 372 -5.96 11.08 -18.06
N LEU A 373 -5.67 10.73 -16.82
CA LEU A 373 -6.51 9.89 -15.98
C LEU A 373 -6.09 9.97 -14.50
N VAL A 374 -6.92 9.38 -13.64
CA VAL A 374 -6.67 9.32 -12.19
C VAL A 374 -6.17 7.94 -11.82
N ASN A 375 -4.88 7.70 -11.97
CA ASN A 375 -4.17 6.53 -11.47
C ASN A 375 -2.71 6.91 -11.16
N ILE A 376 -1.93 5.96 -10.62
CA ILE A 376 -0.49 6.06 -10.39
C ILE A 376 0.16 4.69 -10.58
N GLY A 377 1.47 4.64 -10.79
CA GLY A 377 2.25 3.41 -10.75
C GLY A 377 2.07 2.49 -11.95
N ASP A 378 1.60 3.02 -13.08
CA ASP A 378 1.53 2.32 -14.36
C ASP A 378 2.89 2.40 -15.08
N CYS A 379 3.15 1.46 -15.99
CA CYS A 379 4.25 1.55 -16.95
C CYS A 379 4.14 2.77 -17.88
N LYS A 380 2.92 3.28 -18.09
CA LYS A 380 2.65 4.50 -18.85
C LYS A 380 2.66 5.71 -17.94
N SER A 381 3.22 6.81 -18.42
CA SER A 381 3.17 8.10 -17.73
C SER A 381 1.76 8.69 -17.77
N LEU A 382 1.31 9.16 -16.60
CA LEU A 382 -0.04 9.63 -16.36
C LEU A 382 0.00 11.05 -15.82
N ALA A 383 -1.02 11.84 -16.17
CA ALA A 383 -1.19 13.20 -15.67
C ALA A 383 -2.61 13.47 -15.21
N CYS A 384 -2.76 14.22 -14.12
CA CYS A 384 -4.05 14.75 -13.70
C CYS A 384 -3.90 16.17 -13.14
N HIS A 385 -4.96 16.96 -13.28
CA HIS A 385 -5.10 18.28 -12.64
C HIS A 385 -6.10 18.14 -11.49
N PRO A 386 -5.65 17.98 -10.25
CA PRO A 386 -6.52 17.62 -9.13
C PRO A 386 -7.69 18.56 -8.92
N ALA A 387 -7.48 19.88 -9.05
CA ALA A 387 -8.51 20.90 -8.86
C ALA A 387 -9.69 20.80 -9.86
N THR A 388 -9.49 20.21 -11.04
CA THR A 388 -10.55 20.00 -12.03
C THR A 388 -11.10 18.58 -12.08
N THR A 389 -10.46 17.63 -11.38
CA THR A 389 -10.80 16.20 -11.42
C THR A 389 -11.13 15.65 -10.02
N THR A 390 -10.14 15.17 -9.29
CA THR A 390 -10.32 14.46 -8.01
C THR A 390 -10.86 15.33 -6.89
N HIS A 391 -10.64 16.66 -6.94
CA HIS A 391 -11.02 17.61 -5.90
C HIS A 391 -11.98 18.71 -6.44
N ARG A 392 -12.64 18.43 -7.58
CA ARG A 392 -13.49 19.39 -8.27
C ARG A 392 -14.61 19.98 -7.42
N GLN A 393 -15.11 19.22 -6.46
CA GLN A 393 -16.18 19.63 -5.55
C GLN A 393 -15.73 20.55 -4.42
N LEU A 394 -14.41 20.67 -4.19
CA LEU A 394 -13.85 21.47 -3.09
C LEU A 394 -13.73 22.94 -3.51
N GLY A 395 -14.07 23.83 -2.57
CA GLY A 395 -13.79 25.27 -2.69
C GLY A 395 -12.31 25.59 -2.46
N PRO A 396 -11.87 26.86 -2.70
CA PRO A 396 -10.46 27.25 -2.59
C PRO A 396 -9.82 26.96 -1.22
N GLU A 397 -10.54 27.19 -0.12
CA GLU A 397 -10.05 26.92 1.25
C GLU A 397 -9.94 25.43 1.54
N GLU A 398 -10.90 24.63 1.04
CA GLU A 398 -10.89 23.17 1.18
C GLU A 398 -9.77 22.54 0.36
N LEU A 399 -9.53 23.03 -0.86
CA LEU A 399 -8.39 22.63 -1.69
C LEU A 399 -7.07 22.89 -0.97
N LYS A 400 -6.92 24.07 -0.37
CA LYS A 400 -5.72 24.43 0.39
C LYS A 400 -5.53 23.52 1.60
N SER A 401 -6.61 23.21 2.32
CA SER A 401 -6.58 22.28 3.45
C SER A 401 -6.21 20.87 3.02
N ALA A 402 -6.61 20.42 1.83
CA ALA A 402 -6.22 19.16 1.22
C ALA A 402 -4.80 19.16 0.64
N GLY A 403 -4.08 20.30 0.70
CA GLY A 403 -2.74 20.46 0.12
C GLY A 403 -2.74 20.52 -1.41
N VAL A 404 -3.87 20.87 -2.03
CA VAL A 404 -4.04 20.98 -3.48
C VAL A 404 -4.20 22.45 -3.82
N SER A 405 -3.36 22.98 -4.72
CA SER A 405 -3.53 24.33 -5.28
C SER A 405 -4.21 24.27 -6.64
N GLU A 406 -4.79 25.38 -7.06
CA GLU A 406 -5.47 25.48 -8.35
C GLU A 406 -4.54 25.37 -9.57
N ASP A 407 -3.26 25.67 -9.39
CA ASP A 407 -2.21 25.57 -10.40
C ASP A 407 -1.53 24.20 -10.45
N MET A 408 -1.90 23.28 -9.53
CA MET A 408 -1.22 21.99 -9.33
C MET A 408 -1.54 20.98 -10.42
N VAL A 409 -0.49 20.48 -11.07
CA VAL A 409 -0.54 19.29 -11.91
C VAL A 409 0.22 18.15 -11.20
N ARG A 410 -0.40 16.96 -11.14
CA ARG A 410 0.24 15.75 -10.65
C ARG A 410 0.61 14.85 -11.82
N LEU A 411 1.87 14.44 -11.88
CA LEU A 411 2.38 13.41 -12.78
C LEU A 411 2.59 12.10 -12.02
N SER A 412 2.41 10.98 -12.71
CA SER A 412 2.90 9.67 -12.31
C SER A 412 3.74 9.14 -13.44
N LEU A 413 5.06 9.15 -13.25
CA LEU A 413 6.01 8.79 -14.29
C LEU A 413 6.01 7.28 -14.52
N GLY A 414 6.09 6.89 -15.78
CA GLY A 414 6.22 5.51 -16.26
C GLY A 414 7.65 5.18 -16.71
N ILE A 415 7.76 4.20 -17.60
CA ILE A 415 9.04 3.63 -18.04
C ILE A 415 9.45 4.04 -19.45
N GLU A 416 8.74 4.98 -20.08
CA GLU A 416 9.03 5.51 -21.41
C GLU A 416 10.44 6.13 -21.45
N HIS A 417 10.93 6.41 -22.66
CA HIS A 417 12.20 7.11 -22.79
C HIS A 417 12.08 8.53 -22.25
N ARG A 418 13.00 8.95 -21.38
CA ARG A 418 12.93 10.25 -20.67
C ARG A 418 12.87 11.46 -21.62
N ASP A 419 13.56 11.39 -22.78
CA ASP A 419 13.59 12.51 -23.70
C ASP A 419 12.22 12.70 -24.39
N ASP A 420 11.47 11.61 -24.63
CA ASP A 420 10.12 11.67 -25.16
C ASP A 420 9.15 12.26 -24.11
N LEU A 421 9.31 11.90 -22.83
CA LEU A 421 8.55 12.50 -21.73
C LEU A 421 8.79 14.01 -21.63
N ILE A 422 10.06 14.43 -21.68
CA ILE A 422 10.45 15.85 -21.62
C ILE A 422 9.95 16.61 -22.86
N ALA A 423 10.00 15.99 -24.03
CA ALA A 423 9.49 16.60 -25.27
C ALA A 423 7.98 16.84 -25.19
N ASP A 424 7.19 15.87 -24.69
CA ASP A 424 5.74 16.03 -24.54
C ASP A 424 5.41 17.12 -23.51
N LEU A 425 6.10 17.14 -22.36
CA LEU A 425 5.91 18.19 -21.35
C LEU A 425 6.26 19.59 -21.90
N ARG A 426 7.35 19.70 -22.68
CA ARG A 426 7.79 20.96 -23.26
C ARG A 426 6.74 21.55 -24.21
N GLN A 427 6.25 20.75 -25.18
CA GLN A 427 5.24 21.21 -26.11
C GLN A 427 3.91 21.56 -25.42
N ALA A 428 3.53 20.80 -24.38
CA ALA A 428 2.33 21.09 -23.58
C ALA A 428 2.47 22.36 -22.74
N LEU A 429 3.67 22.64 -22.20
CA LEU A 429 3.98 23.89 -21.51
C LEU A 429 3.96 25.09 -22.47
N GLU A 430 4.35 24.92 -23.73
CA GLU A 430 4.27 25.99 -24.72
C GLU A 430 2.83 26.41 -25.02
N ALA A 431 1.89 25.48 -24.96
CA ALA A 431 0.46 25.67 -25.20
C ALA A 431 -0.30 26.28 -24.01
N ALA A 432 0.26 26.21 -22.78
CA ALA A 432 -0.37 26.65 -21.53
C ALA A 432 -0.19 28.14 -21.18
#